data_46776b56f304db3274d0aa6387958511
#
_entry.id   46776b56f304db3274d0aa6387958511
#
_cell.length_a   1.000
_cell.length_b   1.000
_cell.length_c   1.000
_cell.angle_alpha   90.00
_cell.angle_beta   90.00
_cell.angle_gamma   90.00
#
_symmetry.space_group_name_H-M   'P 1'
#
loop_
_entity.id
_entity.type
_entity.pdbx_description
1 polymer ?
#
loop_
_entity_poly.entity_id
_entity_poly.type
_entity_poly.pdbx_seq_one_letter_code
_entity_poly.pdbx_strand_id
1 'polypeptide(L)' 'MRAVICGANGAMGRLIREILGSDVVGCVSIDGENGVPRTFAELGELNADVVIDFSHHTAVNEVLAYAKAIGSAAVIGTTG' A
#
# COMPACT_ATOMS: atom_id res chain seq x y z
N MET A 1 -1.08 3.72 -14.46
CA MET A 1 -0.58 2.59 -13.67
C MET A 1 -1.39 2.48 -12.38
N ARG A 2 -1.90 1.31 -12.07
CA ARG A 2 -2.75 1.11 -10.90
C ARG A 2 -1.89 0.74 -9.70
N ALA A 3 -2.05 1.46 -8.60
CA ALA A 3 -1.17 1.31 -7.44
C ALA A 3 -1.95 1.08 -6.15
N VAL A 4 -1.40 0.24 -5.28
CA VAL A 4 -1.83 0.07 -3.89
C VAL A 4 -0.75 0.70 -3.01
N ILE A 5 -1.17 1.54 -2.07
CA ILE A 5 -0.26 2.26 -1.19
C ILE A 5 -0.36 1.70 0.24
N CYS A 6 0.76 1.24 0.77
CA CYS A 6 0.88 0.78 2.14
C CYS A 6 1.54 1.86 2.99
N GLY A 7 1.05 2.08 4.20
CA GLY A 7 1.44 3.24 4.99
C GLY A 7 0.80 4.51 4.46
N ALA A 8 -0.43 4.38 3.97
CA ALA A 8 -1.11 5.43 3.21
C ALA A 8 -1.38 6.71 4.01
N ASN A 9 -1.53 6.60 5.33
CA ASN A 9 -1.80 7.75 6.19
C ASN A 9 -0.54 8.43 6.73
N GLY A 10 0.63 7.86 6.47
CA GLY A 10 1.89 8.49 6.81
C GLY A 10 2.25 9.64 5.86
N ALA A 11 3.28 10.41 6.18
CA ALA A 11 3.67 11.59 5.40
C ALA A 11 3.97 11.23 3.94
N MET A 12 4.80 10.22 3.71
CA MET A 12 5.15 9.81 2.34
C MET A 12 3.97 9.17 1.63
N GLY A 13 3.18 8.36 2.34
CA GLY A 13 2.00 7.74 1.75
C GLY A 13 1.00 8.77 1.25
N ARG A 14 0.75 9.80 2.04
CA ARG A 14 -0.15 10.90 1.65
C ARG A 14 0.36 11.65 0.43
N LEU A 15 1.67 11.93 0.39
CA LEU A 15 2.28 12.62 -0.74
C LEU A 15 2.15 11.81 -2.02
N ILE A 16 2.44 10.53 -1.98
CA ILE A 16 2.34 9.65 -3.14
C ILE A 16 0.87 9.53 -3.61
N ARG A 17 -0.07 9.43 -2.67
CA ARG A 17 -1.50 9.40 -3.03
C ARG A 17 -1.92 10.66 -3.77
N GLU A 18 -1.41 11.81 -3.33
CA GLU A 18 -1.71 13.08 -3.99
C GLU A 18 -1.13 13.13 -5.39
N ILE A 19 0.12 12.68 -5.56
CA ILE A 19 0.80 12.67 -6.85
C ILE A 19 0.13 11.71 -7.84
N LEU A 20 -0.19 10.49 -7.40
CA LEU A 20 -0.76 9.46 -8.27
C LEU A 20 -2.26 9.65 -8.51
N GLY A 21 -2.96 10.30 -7.60
CA GLY A 21 -4.37 10.62 -7.77
C GLY A 21 -5.23 9.40 -8.08
N SER A 22 -5.91 9.41 -9.22
CA SER A 22 -6.83 8.32 -9.61
C SER A 22 -6.13 7.00 -9.92
N ASP A 23 -4.82 6.99 -10.04
CA ASP A 23 -4.06 5.74 -10.22
C ASP A 23 -3.99 4.90 -8.94
N VAL A 24 -4.28 5.51 -7.78
CA VAL A 24 -4.34 4.77 -6.52
C VAL A 24 -5.66 4.02 -6.44
N VAL A 25 -5.59 2.68 -6.46
CA VAL A 25 -6.78 1.82 -6.42
C VAL A 25 -7.05 1.23 -5.05
N GLY A 26 -6.10 1.31 -4.13
CA GLY A 26 -6.26 0.81 -2.77
C GLY A 26 -5.22 1.36 -1.83
N CYS A 27 -5.56 1.40 -0.56
CA CYS A 27 -4.70 1.91 0.50
C CYS A 27 -4.79 1.01 1.73
N VAL A 28 -3.68 0.87 2.43
CA VAL A 28 -3.63 0.18 3.71
C VAL A 28 -2.83 1.04 4.68
N SER A 29 -3.33 1.21 5.89
CA SER A 29 -2.63 1.95 6.93
C SER A 29 -2.97 1.36 8.30
N ILE A 30 -1.97 1.02 9.08
CA ILE A 30 -2.15 0.32 10.35
C ILE A 30 -3.01 1.10 11.35
N ASP A 31 -3.04 2.43 11.25
CA ASP A 31 -3.86 3.26 12.13
C ASP A 31 -5.36 3.21 11.82
N GLY A 32 -5.72 2.76 10.63
CA GLY A 32 -7.11 2.68 10.21
C GLY A 32 -7.84 4.02 10.10
N GLU A 33 -7.13 5.13 10.15
CA GLU A 33 -7.75 6.45 10.09
C GLU A 33 -8.31 6.75 8.70
N ASN A 34 -9.28 7.63 8.65
CA ASN A 34 -9.93 8.07 7.40
C ASN A 34 -10.62 6.93 6.63
N GLY A 35 -11.01 5.87 7.33
CA GLY A 35 -11.67 4.73 6.70
C GLY A 35 -10.74 3.84 5.89
N VAL A 36 -9.44 4.02 6.00
CA VAL A 36 -8.45 3.21 5.28
C VAL A 36 -8.34 1.83 5.95
N PRO A 37 -8.39 0.73 5.17
CA PRO A 37 -8.19 -0.61 5.75
C PRO A 37 -6.86 -0.73 6.49
N ARG A 38 -6.88 -1.47 7.60
CA ARG A 38 -5.68 -1.70 8.41
C ARG A 38 -4.83 -2.83 7.90
N THR A 39 -5.43 -3.77 7.18
CA THR A 39 -4.76 -4.98 6.73
C THR A 39 -5.08 -5.26 5.27
N PHE A 40 -4.24 -6.06 4.63
CA PHE A 40 -4.51 -6.51 3.27
C PHE A 40 -5.75 -7.41 3.21
N ALA A 41 -6.05 -8.13 4.28
CA ALA A 41 -7.26 -8.95 4.35
C ALA A 41 -8.51 -8.08 4.25
N GLU A 42 -8.52 -6.92 4.93
CA GLU A 42 -9.63 -5.98 4.84
C GLU A 42 -9.72 -5.34 3.45
N LEU A 43 -8.57 -5.03 2.84
CA LEU A 43 -8.53 -4.44 1.51
C LEU A 43 -9.05 -5.41 0.44
N GLY A 44 -8.70 -6.69 0.58
CA GLY A 44 -9.00 -7.70 -0.42
C GLY A 44 -8.02 -7.67 -1.59
N GLU A 45 -8.16 -8.64 -2.49
CA GLU A 45 -7.33 -8.72 -3.69
C GLU A 45 -7.82 -7.74 -4.74
N LEU A 46 -6.93 -6.91 -5.21
CA LEU A 46 -7.21 -5.91 -6.22
C LEU A 46 -6.37 -6.16 -7.47
N ASN A 47 -6.83 -5.65 -8.59
CA ASN A 47 -6.06 -5.67 -9.81
C ASN A 47 -5.19 -4.42 -9.87
N ALA A 48 -3.93 -4.56 -9.49
CA ALA A 48 -2.97 -3.47 -9.46
C ALA A 48 -1.66 -3.88 -10.12
N ASP A 49 -0.93 -2.89 -10.63
CA ASP A 49 0.38 -3.10 -11.28
C ASP A 49 1.52 -3.05 -10.28
N VAL A 50 1.36 -2.27 -9.23
CA VAL A 50 2.42 -2.06 -8.24
C VAL A 50 1.83 -1.87 -6.86
N VAL A 51 2.54 -2.40 -5.86
CA VAL A 51 2.28 -2.13 -4.44
C VAL A 51 3.47 -1.30 -3.94
N ILE A 52 3.20 -0.09 -3.47
CA ILE A 52 4.21 0.83 -2.99
C ILE A 52 4.11 0.90 -1.47
N ASP A 53 5.20 0.59 -0.78
CA ASP A 53 5.22 0.46 0.67
C ASP A 53 6.07 1.53 1.33
N PHE A 54 5.40 2.37 2.14
CA PHE A 54 6.03 3.32 3.06
C PHE A 54 5.64 3.01 4.51
N SER A 55 5.22 1.77 4.77
CA SER A 55 4.85 1.34 6.11
C SER A 55 6.10 0.99 6.94
N HIS A 56 5.88 0.43 8.12
CA HIS A 56 6.97 0.02 9.00
C HIS A 56 7.70 -1.20 8.42
N HIS A 57 9.01 -1.30 8.65
CA HIS A 57 9.82 -2.40 8.10
C HIS A 57 9.33 -3.79 8.52
N THR A 58 8.64 -3.90 9.66
CA THR A 58 8.08 -5.17 10.11
C THR A 58 6.96 -5.69 9.20
N ALA A 59 6.38 -4.85 8.37
CA ALA A 59 5.31 -5.22 7.45
C ALA A 59 5.80 -5.70 6.08
N VAL A 60 7.10 -5.68 5.81
CA VAL A 60 7.65 -5.97 4.49
C VAL A 60 7.23 -7.36 3.98
N ASN A 61 7.28 -8.38 4.83
CA ASN A 61 6.89 -9.73 4.42
C ASN A 61 5.42 -9.81 3.99
N GLU A 62 4.54 -9.11 4.69
CA GLU A 62 3.12 -9.06 4.35
C GLU A 62 2.89 -8.33 3.02
N VAL A 63 3.62 -7.24 2.80
CA VAL A 63 3.57 -6.47 1.56
C VAL A 63 4.00 -7.34 0.38
N LEU A 64 5.12 -8.03 0.52
CA LEU A 64 5.63 -8.91 -0.54
C LEU A 64 4.65 -10.06 -0.83
N ALA A 65 4.08 -10.66 0.21
CA ALA A 65 3.11 -11.72 0.05
C ALA A 65 1.85 -11.23 -0.68
N TYR A 66 1.36 -10.06 -0.33
CA TYR A 66 0.20 -9.47 -0.99
C TYR A 66 0.49 -9.17 -2.47
N ALA A 67 1.62 -8.52 -2.76
CA ALA A 67 2.02 -8.21 -4.13
C ALA A 67 2.11 -9.48 -4.97
N LYS A 68 2.69 -10.54 -4.43
CA LYS A 68 2.78 -11.84 -5.10
C LYS A 68 1.40 -12.42 -5.37
N ALA A 69 0.50 -12.35 -4.37
CA ALA A 69 -0.85 -12.90 -4.50
C ALA A 69 -1.66 -12.24 -5.62
N ILE A 70 -1.50 -10.93 -5.81
CA ILE A 70 -2.22 -10.20 -6.85
C ILE A 70 -1.42 -10.07 -8.16
N GLY A 71 -0.23 -10.68 -8.24
CA GLY A 71 0.60 -10.64 -9.44
C GLY A 71 1.19 -9.26 -9.72
N SER A 72 1.47 -8.49 -8.70
CA SER A 72 1.92 -7.10 -8.79
C SER A 72 3.41 -6.98 -8.48
N ALA A 73 4.08 -5.96 -9.02
CA ALA A 73 5.41 -5.56 -8.56
C ALA A 73 5.32 -4.92 -7.17
N ALA A 74 6.40 -4.95 -6.43
CA ALA A 74 6.49 -4.29 -5.13
C ALA A 74 7.65 -3.30 -5.12
N VAL A 75 7.37 -2.09 -4.62
CA VAL A 75 8.39 -1.07 -4.38
C VAL A 75 8.42 -0.81 -2.88
N ILE A 76 9.54 -1.14 -2.24
CA ILE A 76 9.68 -1.02 -0.80
C ILE A 76 10.48 0.25 -0.49
N GLY A 77 9.80 1.24 0.09
CA GLY A 77 10.41 2.51 0.48
C GLY A 77 10.59 2.64 1.99
N THR A 78 10.45 1.56 2.74
CA THR A 78 10.62 1.62 4.18
C THR A 78 12.08 1.78 4.56
N THR A 79 12.33 2.63 5.55
CA THR A 79 13.65 2.81 6.13
C THR A 79 13.56 2.41 7.61
N GLY A 80 14.30 1.46 7.99
CA GLY A 80 14.18 1.17 9.38
C GLY A 80 14.65 0.00 9.95
#